data_11a69a025bd50e8fa571d549c0e42d3f
#
_entry.id   11a69a025bd50e8fa571d549c0e42d3f
#
_cell.length_a   1.000
_cell.length_b   1.000
_cell.length_c   1.000
_cell.angle_alpha   90.00
_cell.angle_beta   90.00
_cell.angle_gamma   90.00
#
_symmetry.space_group_name_H-M   'P 1'
#
loop_
_entity.id
_entity.type
_entity.pdbx_description
1 polymer ?
#
loop_
_entity_poly.entity_id
_entity_poly.type
_entity_poly.pdbx_seq_one_letter_code
_entity_poly.pdbx_strand_id
1 'polypeptide(L)'
;MATYHFKVIGIVHSCFKEKFAIPRQPALAPAAKGEIEFYPPYNDPLAIEGLENVSHLWINFIFHQTMPKEDEVRLRVRPPRLGGNKKIGVFASRSTHRPNPLGLSVVKLDGIKDGRLQIAGIDLLDGTPIVDIKPYVPYADALPDAINAIA
;
A
#
# COMPACT_ATOMS: atom_id res chain seq x y z
N MET A 1 1.56 -13.76 -23.32
CA MET A 1 1.52 -13.52 -21.85
C MET A 1 0.14 -13.03 -21.46
N ALA A 2 -0.43 -13.55 -20.38
CA ALA A 2 -1.76 -13.16 -19.94
C ALA A 2 -1.75 -11.80 -19.22
N THR A 3 -2.80 -11.03 -19.41
CA THR A 3 -3.06 -9.79 -18.70
C THR A 3 -4.37 -9.91 -17.93
N TYR A 4 -4.36 -9.53 -16.67
CA TYR A 4 -5.55 -9.51 -15.82
C TYR A 4 -5.89 -8.07 -15.44
N HIS A 5 -7.17 -7.78 -15.38
CA HIS A 5 -7.67 -6.46 -15.01
C HIS A 5 -8.31 -6.53 -13.62
N PHE A 6 -7.91 -5.60 -12.75
CA PHE A 6 -8.49 -5.49 -11.40
C PHE A 6 -9.31 -4.21 -11.29
N LYS A 7 -10.38 -4.30 -10.53
CA LYS A 7 -11.19 -3.11 -10.23
C LYS A 7 -10.58 -2.33 -9.08
N VAL A 8 -10.59 -1.02 -9.18
CA VAL A 8 -10.28 -0.15 -8.04
C VAL A 8 -11.50 -0.15 -7.13
N ILE A 9 -11.34 -0.61 -5.89
CA ILE A 9 -12.44 -0.75 -4.94
C ILE A 9 -12.67 0.47 -4.08
N GLY A 10 -11.72 1.37 -4.04
CA GLY A 10 -11.80 2.56 -3.20
C GLY A 10 -10.58 3.45 -3.35
N ILE A 11 -10.53 4.46 -2.51
CA ILE A 11 -9.50 5.48 -2.54
C ILE A 11 -9.06 5.83 -1.12
N VAL A 12 -7.79 6.18 -0.97
CA VAL A 12 -7.27 6.69 0.31
C VAL A 12 -7.38 8.22 0.31
N HIS A 13 -7.94 8.75 1.39
CA HIS A 13 -7.82 10.17 1.76
C HIS A 13 -6.71 10.27 2.80
N SER A 14 -5.64 10.94 2.46
CA SER A 14 -4.43 11.01 3.26
C SER A 14 -4.00 12.44 3.50
N CYS A 15 -3.24 12.68 4.58
CA CYS A 15 -2.58 13.96 4.83
C CYS A 15 -1.38 14.19 3.90
N PHE A 16 -0.89 13.15 3.22
CA PHE A 16 0.25 13.25 2.32
C PHE A 16 -0.21 13.62 0.91
N LYS A 17 -0.01 14.88 0.53
CA LYS A 17 -0.41 15.38 -0.79
C LYS A 17 0.70 15.26 -1.84
N GLU A 18 1.96 15.13 -1.37
CA GLU A 18 3.13 15.02 -2.23
C GLU A 18 3.96 13.80 -1.81
N LYS A 19 4.48 13.07 -2.80
CA LYS A 19 5.22 11.81 -2.54
C LYS A 19 6.48 12.00 -1.66
N PHE A 20 7.11 13.17 -1.68
CA PHE A 20 8.31 13.42 -0.89
C PHE A 20 8.04 13.57 0.60
N ALA A 21 6.79 13.83 0.99
CA ALA A 21 6.38 13.91 2.39
C ALA A 21 6.03 12.55 2.99
N ILE A 22 5.98 11.48 2.17
CA ILE A 22 5.53 10.16 2.59
C ILE A 22 6.67 9.42 3.29
N PRO A 23 6.44 8.84 4.49
CA PRO A 23 7.44 7.98 5.12
C PRO A 23 7.65 6.71 4.28
N ARG A 24 8.87 6.17 4.31
CA ARG A 24 9.23 4.98 3.50
C ARG A 24 8.51 3.72 3.95
N GLN A 25 8.15 3.65 5.23
CA GLN A 25 7.40 2.54 5.81
C GLN A 25 6.38 3.11 6.80
N PRO A 26 5.22 2.46 6.96
CA PRO A 26 4.16 2.94 7.86
C PRO A 26 4.64 3.16 9.30
N ALA A 27 5.53 2.29 9.78
CA ALA A 27 6.05 2.38 11.14
C ALA A 27 6.87 3.65 11.42
N LEU A 28 7.31 4.37 10.37
CA LEU A 28 8.07 5.60 10.53
C LEU A 28 7.19 6.81 10.86
N ALA A 29 5.86 6.69 10.68
CA ALA A 29 4.91 7.75 10.97
C ALA A 29 3.61 7.15 11.56
N PRO A 30 3.67 6.54 12.76
CA PRO A 30 2.51 5.84 13.33
C PRO A 30 1.33 6.77 13.65
N ALA A 31 1.57 8.07 13.80
CA ALA A 31 0.52 9.05 14.07
C ALA A 31 -0.17 9.58 12.81
N ALA A 32 0.36 9.29 11.63
CA ALA A 32 -0.25 9.73 10.37
C ALA A 32 -1.59 9.03 10.16
N LYS A 33 -2.63 9.80 9.93
CA LYS A 33 -4.01 9.29 9.82
C LYS A 33 -4.60 9.54 8.44
N GLY A 34 -5.56 8.69 8.07
CA GLY A 34 -6.31 8.82 6.83
C GLY A 34 -7.59 8.04 6.88
N GLU A 35 -8.29 8.04 5.77
CA GLU A 35 -9.53 7.31 5.60
C GLU A 35 -9.50 6.51 4.30
N ILE A 36 -10.19 5.37 4.31
CA ILE A 36 -10.48 4.62 3.09
C ILE A 36 -11.95 4.81 2.77
N GLU A 37 -12.21 5.31 1.60
CA GLU A 37 -13.55 5.44 1.03
C GLU A 37 -13.73 4.35 -0.03
N PHE A 38 -14.80 3.55 0.09
CA PHE A 38 -15.12 2.52 -0.88
C PHE A 38 -15.99 3.07 -2.02
N TYR A 39 -15.73 2.61 -3.23
CA TYR A 39 -16.57 2.93 -4.38
C TYR A 39 -17.73 1.94 -4.50
N PRO A 40 -18.90 2.39 -5.01
CA PRO A 40 -19.99 1.46 -5.31
C PRO A 40 -19.55 0.37 -6.30
N PRO A 41 -19.96 -0.88 -6.13
CA PRO A 41 -20.89 -1.42 -5.12
C PRO A 41 -20.21 -1.87 -3.82
N TYR A 42 -18.92 -1.60 -3.63
CA TYR A 42 -18.12 -2.09 -2.49
C TYR A 42 -18.35 -1.27 -1.22
N ASN A 43 -19.08 -0.16 -1.30
CA ASN A 43 -19.44 0.68 -0.16
C ASN A 43 -20.61 0.11 0.65
N ASP A 44 -20.93 -1.15 0.46
CA ASP A 44 -21.96 -1.87 1.19
C ASP A 44 -21.41 -2.33 2.56
N PRO A 45 -22.15 -2.16 3.66
CA PRO A 45 -21.72 -2.62 4.99
C PRO A 45 -21.35 -4.11 5.04
N LEU A 46 -21.94 -4.93 4.18
CA LEU A 46 -21.64 -6.37 4.13
C LEU A 46 -20.17 -6.64 3.79
N ALA A 47 -19.54 -5.76 3.01
CA ALA A 47 -18.15 -5.95 2.58
C ALA A 47 -17.14 -5.82 3.73
N ILE A 48 -17.51 -5.10 4.80
CA ILE A 48 -16.64 -4.84 5.95
C ILE A 48 -17.13 -5.49 7.22
N GLU A 49 -18.14 -6.34 7.13
CA GLU A 49 -18.65 -7.10 8.27
C GLU A 49 -17.53 -7.96 8.88
N GLY A 50 -17.31 -7.81 10.19
CA GLY A 50 -16.22 -8.50 10.88
C GLY A 50 -14.96 -7.66 11.11
N LEU A 51 -14.79 -6.55 10.39
CA LEU A 51 -13.60 -5.71 10.56
C LEU A 51 -13.51 -5.06 11.95
N GLU A 52 -14.61 -4.97 12.68
CA GLU A 52 -14.61 -4.47 14.06
C GLU A 52 -13.75 -5.32 15.00
N ASN A 53 -13.41 -6.54 14.60
CA ASN A 53 -12.56 -7.45 15.36
C ASN A 53 -11.09 -7.44 14.91
N VAL A 54 -10.73 -6.55 13.98
CA VAL A 54 -9.42 -6.54 13.33
C VAL A 54 -8.70 -5.25 13.68
N SER A 55 -7.47 -5.36 14.17
CA SER A 55 -6.66 -4.19 14.54
C SER A 55 -5.83 -3.62 13.40
N HIS A 56 -5.39 -4.45 12.46
CA HIS A 56 -4.51 -4.04 11.37
C HIS A 56 -4.94 -4.65 10.05
N LEU A 57 -4.69 -3.92 8.98
CA LEU A 57 -5.07 -4.30 7.63
C LEU A 57 -3.86 -4.30 6.71
N TRP A 58 -3.80 -5.30 5.82
CA TRP A 58 -3.01 -5.24 4.60
C TRP A 58 -3.78 -4.45 3.56
N ILE A 59 -3.13 -3.49 2.93
CA ILE A 59 -3.71 -2.73 1.82
C ILE A 59 -2.86 -2.95 0.58
N ASN A 60 -3.50 -3.43 -0.49
CA ASN A 60 -2.91 -3.50 -1.82
C ASN A 60 -3.39 -2.30 -2.62
N PHE A 61 -2.47 -1.53 -3.12
CA PHE A 61 -2.78 -0.26 -3.80
C PHE A 61 -1.92 -0.07 -5.04
N ILE A 62 -2.24 0.95 -5.81
CA ILE A 62 -1.52 1.27 -7.05
C ILE A 62 -0.63 2.48 -6.82
N PHE A 63 0.64 2.39 -7.21
CA PHE A 63 1.53 3.55 -7.31
C PHE A 63 1.13 4.35 -8.55
N HIS A 64 0.03 5.10 -8.44
CA HIS A 64 -0.62 5.75 -9.58
C HIS A 64 0.20 6.87 -10.24
N GLN A 65 1.23 7.39 -9.56
CA GLN A 65 2.09 8.43 -10.10
C GLN A 65 3.33 7.90 -10.82
N THR A 66 3.58 6.60 -10.73
CA THR A 66 4.76 5.97 -11.35
C THR A 66 4.38 4.86 -12.32
N MET A 67 3.23 4.97 -12.94
CA MET A 67 2.80 4.00 -13.95
C MET A 67 3.81 3.93 -15.10
N PRO A 68 4.17 2.72 -15.56
CA PRO A 68 5.09 2.57 -16.67
C PRO A 68 4.49 3.11 -17.97
N LYS A 69 5.33 3.60 -18.86
CA LYS A 69 4.95 3.94 -20.23
C LYS A 69 4.73 2.64 -21.01
N GLU A 70 4.01 2.73 -22.13
CA GLU A 70 3.54 1.57 -22.89
C GLU A 70 4.64 0.53 -23.18
N ASP A 71 5.81 0.96 -23.60
CA ASP A 71 6.92 0.06 -23.97
C ASP A 71 8.02 0.01 -22.92
N GLU A 72 7.78 0.56 -21.73
CA GLU A 72 8.80 0.63 -20.69
C GLU A 72 8.99 -0.72 -20.02
N VAL A 73 10.24 -1.18 -19.96
CA VAL A 73 10.63 -2.39 -19.23
C VAL A 73 11.45 -1.99 -18.01
N ARG A 74 10.97 -2.34 -16.84
CA ARG A 74 11.60 -1.97 -15.56
C ARG A 74 12.22 -3.19 -14.92
N LEU A 75 13.55 -3.32 -15.07
CA LEU A 75 14.29 -4.49 -14.57
C LEU A 75 15.16 -4.18 -13.36
N ARG A 76 15.72 -2.98 -13.30
CA ARG A 76 16.64 -2.56 -12.24
C ARG A 76 16.28 -1.18 -11.73
N VAL A 77 16.56 -0.95 -10.45
CA VAL A 77 16.27 0.31 -9.77
C VAL A 77 17.46 0.74 -8.91
N ARG A 78 17.48 2.00 -8.52
CA ARG A 78 18.47 2.59 -7.62
C ARG A 78 17.76 3.06 -6.34
N PRO A 79 17.54 2.16 -5.35
CA PRO A 79 16.87 2.58 -4.13
C PRO A 79 17.68 3.64 -3.38
N PRO A 80 17.06 4.72 -2.88
CA PRO A 80 17.77 5.76 -2.13
C PRO A 80 18.50 5.23 -0.89
N ARG A 81 17.98 4.18 -0.26
CA ARG A 81 18.59 3.54 0.90
C ARG A 81 19.98 2.97 0.64
N LEU A 82 20.28 2.64 -0.61
CA LEU A 82 21.58 2.11 -1.01
C LEU A 82 22.51 3.19 -1.53
N GLY A 83 22.29 4.46 -1.16
CA GLY A 83 23.10 5.59 -1.56
C GLY A 83 22.78 6.17 -2.93
N GLY A 84 21.72 5.69 -3.59
CA GLY A 84 21.27 6.22 -4.87
C GLY A 84 22.11 5.84 -6.10
N ASN A 85 23.28 5.22 -5.89
CA ASN A 85 24.20 4.88 -6.97
C ASN A 85 24.21 3.39 -7.30
N LYS A 86 23.80 2.55 -6.37
CA LYS A 86 23.81 1.10 -6.54
C LYS A 86 22.50 0.63 -7.14
N LYS A 87 22.59 -0.06 -8.27
CA LYS A 87 21.43 -0.70 -8.90
C LYS A 87 21.22 -2.11 -8.38
N ILE A 88 19.96 -2.46 -8.15
CA ILE A 88 19.54 -3.83 -7.83
C ILE A 88 18.38 -4.23 -8.73
N GLY A 89 18.10 -5.53 -8.79
CA GLY A 89 16.92 -6.03 -9.47
C GLY A 89 15.65 -5.46 -8.84
N VAL A 90 14.67 -5.12 -9.66
CA VAL A 90 13.44 -4.49 -9.19
C VAL A 90 12.69 -5.36 -8.17
N PHE A 91 12.76 -6.69 -8.32
CA PHE A 91 12.07 -7.60 -7.40
C PHE A 91 12.79 -7.80 -6.06
N ALA A 92 14.03 -7.31 -5.96
CA ALA A 92 14.74 -7.24 -4.69
C ALA A 92 14.53 -5.91 -3.96
N SER A 93 13.63 -5.08 -4.46
CA SER A 93 13.34 -3.75 -3.94
C SER A 93 11.84 -3.54 -3.73
N ARG A 94 11.49 -2.51 -2.98
CA ARG A 94 10.12 -2.01 -2.85
C ARG A 94 9.94 -0.69 -3.61
N SER A 95 10.71 -0.48 -4.68
CA SER A 95 10.59 0.71 -5.52
C SER A 95 9.20 0.84 -6.11
N THR A 96 8.72 2.07 -6.21
CA THR A 96 7.46 2.39 -6.89
C THR A 96 7.59 2.22 -8.41
N HIS A 97 8.81 2.25 -8.93
CA HIS A 97 9.11 2.07 -10.36
C HIS A 97 9.31 0.58 -10.64
N ARG A 98 8.21 -0.11 -10.94
CA ARG A 98 8.22 -1.55 -11.16
C ARG A 98 7.26 -1.94 -12.29
N PRO A 99 7.39 -3.18 -12.84
CA PRO A 99 6.55 -3.60 -13.98
C PRO A 99 5.06 -3.48 -13.70
N ASN A 100 4.61 -4.00 -12.57
CA ASN A 100 3.25 -3.80 -12.08
C ASN A 100 3.36 -2.95 -10.81
N PRO A 101 3.03 -1.65 -10.88
CA PRO A 101 3.29 -0.74 -9.76
C PRO A 101 2.25 -0.91 -8.65
N LEU A 102 2.29 -2.07 -8.03
CA LEU A 102 1.47 -2.43 -6.87
C LEU A 102 2.25 -2.19 -5.59
N GLY A 103 1.59 -1.59 -4.62
CA GLY A 103 2.13 -1.39 -3.29
C GLY A 103 1.41 -2.26 -2.26
N LEU A 104 2.08 -2.47 -1.15
CA LEU A 104 1.57 -3.25 -0.03
C LEU A 104 1.96 -2.57 1.27
N SER A 105 0.97 -2.27 2.12
CA SER A 105 1.21 -1.64 3.41
C SER A 105 0.33 -2.24 4.49
N VAL A 106 0.86 -2.34 5.71
CA VAL A 106 0.08 -2.64 6.89
C VAL A 106 -0.26 -1.34 7.58
N VAL A 107 -1.54 -1.13 7.85
CA VAL A 107 -2.01 0.04 8.58
C VAL A 107 -2.83 -0.38 9.77
N LYS A 108 -2.89 0.48 10.79
CA LYS A 108 -3.79 0.28 11.93
C LYS A 108 -5.20 0.69 11.54
N LEU A 109 -6.17 -0.11 11.92
CA LEU A 109 -7.59 0.23 11.79
C LEU A 109 -8.05 0.83 13.11
N ASP A 110 -8.26 2.16 13.14
CA ASP A 110 -8.70 2.87 14.33
C ASP A 110 -10.21 2.75 14.55
N GLY A 111 -10.97 2.54 13.49
CA GLY A 111 -12.42 2.42 13.59
C GLY A 111 -13.09 2.54 12.23
N ILE A 112 -14.41 2.48 12.26
CA ILE A 112 -15.25 2.61 11.06
C ILE A 112 -16.25 3.73 11.35
N LYS A 113 -16.33 4.70 10.45
CA LYS A 113 -17.24 5.84 10.58
C LYS A 113 -17.90 6.12 9.24
N ASP A 114 -19.23 6.07 9.22
CA ASP A 114 -20.04 6.33 8.03
C ASP A 114 -19.60 5.46 6.82
N GLY A 115 -19.28 4.19 7.08
CA GLY A 115 -18.84 3.25 6.07
C GLY A 115 -17.40 3.45 5.60
N ARG A 116 -16.66 4.39 6.17
CA ARG A 116 -15.25 4.63 5.85
C ARG A 116 -14.35 4.05 6.93
N LEU A 117 -13.23 3.47 6.52
CA LEU A 117 -12.25 2.95 7.45
C LEU A 117 -11.33 4.08 7.91
N GLN A 118 -11.23 4.26 9.23
CA GLN A 118 -10.31 5.20 9.83
C GLN A 118 -8.99 4.49 10.06
N ILE A 119 -7.92 4.93 9.43
CA ILE A 119 -6.63 4.25 9.47
C ILE A 119 -5.51 5.16 9.98
N ALA A 120 -4.49 4.53 10.55
CA ALA A 120 -3.31 5.21 11.08
C ALA A 120 -2.04 4.47 10.72
N GLY A 121 -0.89 5.15 10.84
CA GLY A 121 0.40 4.58 10.47
C GLY A 121 0.53 4.43 8.96
N ILE A 122 -0.03 5.37 8.21
CA ILE A 122 -0.08 5.28 6.74
C ILE A 122 1.16 5.89 6.09
N ASP A 123 1.48 5.33 4.92
CA ASP A 123 2.54 5.82 4.04
C ASP A 123 2.01 6.06 2.62
N LEU A 124 0.73 6.37 2.51
CA LEU A 124 0.03 6.46 1.23
C LEU A 124 -0.24 7.90 0.83
N LEU A 125 0.00 8.20 -0.44
CA LEU A 125 -0.33 9.50 -1.02
C LEU A 125 -1.85 9.66 -1.08
N ASP A 126 -2.33 10.88 -0.88
CA ASP A 126 -3.75 11.20 -1.04
C ASP A 126 -4.22 10.87 -2.46
N GLY A 127 -5.38 10.24 -2.57
CA GLY A 127 -5.91 9.81 -3.84
C GLY A 127 -5.40 8.46 -4.33
N THR A 128 -4.61 7.73 -3.54
CA THR A 128 -4.09 6.42 -3.95
C THR A 128 -5.23 5.41 -4.15
N PRO A 129 -5.32 4.80 -5.34
CA PRO A 129 -6.33 3.78 -5.61
C PRO A 129 -6.05 2.49 -4.87
N ILE A 130 -7.09 1.88 -4.29
CA ILE A 130 -7.00 0.61 -3.56
C ILE A 130 -7.60 -0.50 -4.39
N VAL A 131 -6.89 -1.63 -4.49
CA VAL A 131 -7.34 -2.81 -5.22
C VAL A 131 -7.81 -3.93 -4.31
N ASP A 132 -7.27 -4.04 -3.10
CA ASP A 132 -7.67 -5.08 -2.15
C ASP A 132 -7.32 -4.70 -0.72
N ILE A 133 -8.10 -5.25 0.21
CA ILE A 133 -7.86 -5.11 1.65
C ILE A 133 -8.01 -6.49 2.28
N LYS A 134 -7.05 -6.86 3.13
CA LYS A 134 -7.09 -8.12 3.90
C LYS A 134 -6.76 -7.85 5.35
N PRO A 135 -7.35 -8.58 6.28
CA PRO A 135 -6.93 -8.46 7.68
C PRO A 135 -5.49 -8.96 7.85
N TYR A 136 -4.74 -8.26 8.70
CA TYR A 136 -3.43 -8.75 9.12
C TYR A 136 -3.62 -9.87 10.13
N VAL A 137 -2.97 -11.02 9.90
CA VAL A 137 -3.09 -12.19 10.75
C VAL A 137 -1.72 -12.51 11.35
N PRO A 138 -1.46 -12.15 12.63
CA PRO A 138 -0.12 -12.22 13.20
C PRO A 138 0.55 -13.60 13.09
N TYR A 139 -0.19 -14.67 13.37
CA TYR A 139 0.41 -16.03 13.34
C TYR A 139 0.79 -16.47 11.92
N ALA A 140 0.18 -15.89 10.89
CA ALA A 140 0.45 -16.22 9.50
C ALA A 140 1.40 -15.24 8.83
N ASP A 141 1.34 -13.95 9.21
CA ASP A 141 1.99 -12.87 8.50
C ASP A 141 3.31 -12.42 9.14
N ALA A 142 3.49 -12.64 10.45
CA ALA A 142 4.70 -12.23 11.14
C ALA A 142 5.79 -13.31 11.02
N LEU A 143 6.93 -12.93 10.46
CA LEU A 143 8.09 -13.80 10.29
C LEU A 143 9.34 -13.14 10.88
N PRO A 144 9.47 -13.13 12.22
CA PRO A 144 10.53 -12.35 12.88
C PRO A 144 11.95 -12.85 12.54
N ASP A 145 12.09 -14.09 12.12
CA ASP A 145 13.40 -14.66 11.75
C ASP A 145 13.74 -14.47 10.27
N ALA A 146 12.88 -13.82 9.50
CA ALA A 146 13.14 -13.52 8.09
C ALA A 146 14.33 -12.57 7.95
N ILE A 147 15.13 -12.77 6.91
CA ILE A 147 16.34 -11.99 6.66
C ILE A 147 16.22 -11.25 5.34
N ASN A 148 16.62 -9.96 5.38
CA ASN A 148 16.82 -9.16 4.19
C ASN A 148 18.10 -8.34 4.39
N ALA A 149 19.21 -8.80 3.82
CA ALA A 149 20.52 -8.20 4.02
C ALA A 149 20.72 -6.89 3.24
N ILE A 150 19.80 -6.54 2.33
CA ILE A 150 19.90 -5.32 1.51
C ILE A 150 18.90 -4.24 1.93
N ALA A 151 18.06 -4.52 2.91
CA ALA A 151 17.09 -3.54 3.40
C ALA A 151 17.67 -2.67 4.51
#